data_ba3b1db33daaf2f9246b4a34afa73119
#
_entry.id   ba3b1db33daaf2f9246b4a34afa73119
#
_cell.length_a   1.000
_cell.length_b   1.000
_cell.length_c   1.000
_cell.angle_alpha   90.00
_cell.angle_beta   90.00
_cell.angle_gamma   90.00
#
_symmetry.space_group_name_H-M   'P 1'
#
loop_
_entity.id
_entity.type
_entity.pdbx_description
1 polymer ?
#
loop_
_entity_poly.entity_id
_entity_poly.type
_entity_poly.pdbx_seq_one_letter_code
_entity_poly.pdbx_strand_id
1 'polypeptide(L)'
;MKERGVQEGKIPWKLIVGIILSVWLLRTFCAESFRIPANQMENTLLEGDHLWVWKSSYGVRVPQTPVSLPFCYDTIPGTKIRSYISLGIPEMYFFRKFPNRNDIVVFNIPSLEKNIPVDRKKIAVARCIGFPGDTVSFQNGVLRINGNFVSQPSRAIAAYFCADSVKSVIDSLFLKLNITPVSTKIEKKSLYFLSRYDYFRVKNLLASPDLLQEVNLDRNNF
;
A
#
# COMPACT_ATOMS: atom_id res chain seq x y z
N MET A 1 8.43 -37.74 52.57
CA MET A 1 8.25 -37.05 51.31
C MET A 1 7.87 -35.62 51.63
N LYS A 2 8.75 -34.68 51.30
CA LYS A 2 8.55 -33.26 51.64
C LYS A 2 7.95 -32.57 50.43
N GLU A 3 6.63 -32.27 50.47
CA GLU A 3 5.96 -31.52 49.39
C GLU A 3 6.61 -30.14 49.30
N ARG A 4 7.22 -29.85 48.18
CA ARG A 4 7.67 -28.50 47.83
C ARG A 4 6.42 -27.70 47.43
N GLY A 5 5.90 -26.92 48.37
CA GLY A 5 4.86 -25.94 48.08
C GLY A 5 5.35 -25.00 46.98
N VAL A 6 4.62 -24.98 45.85
CA VAL A 6 4.80 -24.00 44.77
C VAL A 6 4.44 -22.64 45.39
N GLN A 7 5.44 -21.83 45.70
CA GLN A 7 5.21 -20.42 46.04
C GLN A 7 4.62 -19.74 44.80
N GLU A 8 3.34 -19.43 44.84
CA GLU A 8 2.69 -18.53 43.87
C GLU A 8 3.36 -17.14 44.03
N GLY A 9 4.37 -16.92 43.21
CA GLY A 9 5.06 -15.65 43.13
C GLY A 9 4.09 -14.58 42.61
N LYS A 10 3.60 -13.71 43.48
CA LYS A 10 2.81 -12.53 43.10
C LYS A 10 3.66 -11.68 42.17
N ILE A 11 3.30 -11.62 40.86
CA ILE A 11 3.97 -10.77 39.89
C ILE A 11 3.91 -9.32 40.40
N PRO A 12 5.06 -8.64 40.62
CA PRO A 12 5.05 -7.29 41.14
C PRO A 12 4.40 -6.35 40.11
N TRP A 13 3.43 -5.56 40.53
CA TRP A 13 2.70 -4.63 39.64
C TRP A 13 3.62 -3.71 38.85
N LYS A 14 4.80 -3.34 39.40
CA LYS A 14 5.84 -2.54 38.72
C LYS A 14 6.35 -3.22 37.45
N LEU A 15 6.47 -4.54 37.46
CA LEU A 15 6.88 -5.31 36.29
C LEU A 15 5.80 -5.28 35.18
N ILE A 16 4.53 -5.39 35.57
CA ILE A 16 3.40 -5.29 34.64
C ILE A 16 3.37 -3.92 33.99
N VAL A 17 3.50 -2.85 34.76
CA VAL A 17 3.56 -1.47 34.25
C VAL A 17 4.75 -1.28 33.34
N GLY A 18 5.93 -1.80 33.70
CA GLY A 18 7.14 -1.76 32.86
C GLY A 18 6.94 -2.46 31.51
N ILE A 19 6.30 -3.62 31.47
CA ILE A 19 5.99 -4.35 30.22
C ILE A 19 5.03 -3.53 29.37
N ILE A 20 3.93 -3.02 29.94
CA ILE A 20 2.94 -2.21 29.21
C ILE A 20 3.60 -0.98 28.60
N LEU A 21 4.43 -0.28 29.37
CA LEU A 21 5.16 0.90 28.88
C LEU A 21 6.14 0.55 27.76
N SER A 22 6.87 -0.55 27.89
CA SER A 22 7.80 -1.03 26.85
C SER A 22 7.08 -1.37 25.55
N VAL A 23 5.96 -2.10 25.63
CA VAL A 23 5.13 -2.44 24.45
C VAL A 23 4.57 -1.18 23.81
N TRP A 24 4.11 -0.23 24.62
CA TRP A 24 3.60 1.06 24.12
C TRP A 24 4.68 1.86 23.39
N LEU A 25 5.90 1.93 23.94
CA LEU A 25 7.04 2.61 23.30
C LEU A 25 7.43 1.92 22.00
N LEU A 26 7.55 0.59 21.98
CA LEU A 26 7.88 -0.17 20.76
C LEU A 26 6.84 0.07 19.66
N ARG A 27 5.54 -0.01 19.99
CA ARG A 27 4.47 0.25 19.03
C ARG A 27 4.48 1.68 18.50
N THR A 28 4.77 2.64 19.38
CA THR A 28 4.74 4.06 19.00
C THR A 28 5.88 4.44 18.08
N PHE A 29 7.10 3.95 18.33
CA PHE A 29 8.31 4.41 17.64
C PHE A 29 8.94 3.41 16.69
N CYS A 30 8.78 2.10 16.92
CA CYS A 30 9.52 1.10 16.14
C CYS A 30 8.67 0.45 15.06
N ALA A 31 7.60 -0.23 15.41
CA ALA A 31 6.86 -1.05 14.45
C ALA A 31 5.37 -1.05 14.75
N GLU A 32 4.57 -1.09 13.71
CA GLU A 32 3.12 -1.22 13.81
C GLU A 32 2.60 -2.16 12.72
N SER A 33 1.57 -2.95 13.08
CA SER A 33 0.88 -3.79 12.14
C SER A 33 -0.29 -3.01 11.51
N PHE A 34 -0.33 -3.01 10.17
CA PHE A 34 -1.41 -2.41 9.40
C PHE A 34 -2.10 -3.47 8.54
N ARG A 35 -3.41 -3.36 8.41
CA ARG A 35 -4.17 -4.12 7.43
C ARG A 35 -4.31 -3.28 6.17
N ILE A 36 -4.08 -3.89 5.00
CA ILE A 36 -4.20 -3.21 3.70
C ILE A 36 -5.66 -2.89 3.43
N PRO A 37 -6.03 -1.59 3.27
CA PRO A 37 -7.42 -1.19 3.15
C PRO A 37 -7.99 -1.26 1.74
N ALA A 38 -7.16 -1.47 0.72
CA ALA A 38 -7.58 -1.40 -0.69
C ALA A 38 -6.61 -2.09 -1.64
N ASN A 39 -7.11 -2.44 -2.84
CA ASN A 39 -6.42 -3.17 -3.90
C ASN A 39 -5.32 -2.37 -4.65
N GLN A 40 -4.69 -1.39 -4.01
CA GLN A 40 -3.73 -0.49 -4.67
C GLN A 40 -2.45 -1.19 -5.15
N MET A 41 -2.13 -2.35 -4.60
CA MET A 41 -0.92 -3.12 -4.91
C MET A 41 -1.22 -4.60 -5.19
N GLU A 42 -2.35 -4.90 -5.79
CA GLU A 42 -2.98 -6.24 -5.92
C GLU A 42 -2.02 -7.38 -6.31
N ASN A 43 -1.09 -7.12 -7.21
CA ASN A 43 -0.11 -8.14 -7.63
C ASN A 43 1.09 -8.30 -6.69
N THR A 44 1.22 -7.45 -5.69
CA THR A 44 2.33 -7.50 -4.72
C THR A 44 1.81 -7.73 -3.32
N LEU A 45 0.69 -7.13 -2.98
CA LEU A 45 0.04 -7.17 -1.67
C LEU A 45 -1.47 -7.29 -1.90
N LEU A 46 -2.12 -8.22 -1.23
CA LEU A 46 -3.56 -8.43 -1.34
C LEU A 46 -4.31 -7.59 -0.33
N GLU A 47 -5.54 -7.18 -0.69
CA GLU A 47 -6.45 -6.55 0.26
C GLU A 47 -6.70 -7.47 1.45
N GLY A 48 -6.61 -6.91 2.65
CA GLY A 48 -6.77 -7.66 3.89
C GLY A 48 -5.51 -8.25 4.48
N ASP A 49 -4.39 -8.25 3.74
CA ASP A 49 -3.10 -8.67 4.27
C ASP A 49 -2.67 -7.80 5.45
N HIS A 50 -2.00 -8.42 6.42
CA HIS A 50 -1.38 -7.74 7.54
C HIS A 50 0.09 -7.48 7.27
N LEU A 51 0.47 -6.20 7.28
CA LEU A 51 1.85 -5.76 7.10
C LEU A 51 2.46 -5.32 8.42
N TRP A 52 3.71 -5.73 8.66
CA TRP A 52 4.55 -5.12 9.69
C TRP A 52 5.34 -3.97 9.07
N VAL A 53 5.11 -2.76 9.57
CA VAL A 53 5.74 -1.55 9.07
C VAL A 53 6.73 -1.03 10.10
N TRP A 54 7.99 -0.90 9.69
CA TRP A 54 9.04 -0.28 10.49
C TRP A 54 8.97 1.23 10.36
N LYS A 55 8.49 1.91 11.41
CA LYS A 55 8.32 3.36 11.41
C LYS A 55 9.65 4.11 11.33
N SER A 56 10.72 3.54 11.88
CA SER A 56 12.05 4.14 11.90
C SER A 56 12.78 4.10 10.55
N SER A 57 12.29 3.37 9.54
CA SER A 57 12.97 3.22 8.25
C SER A 57 13.19 4.55 7.54
N TYR A 58 12.25 5.48 7.65
CA TYR A 58 12.29 6.79 7.00
C TYR A 58 12.32 7.96 7.99
N GLY A 59 12.67 7.67 9.24
CA GLY A 59 12.72 8.63 10.33
C GLY A 59 11.63 8.40 11.37
N VAL A 60 11.92 8.81 12.58
CA VAL A 60 11.00 8.69 13.70
C VAL A 60 10.12 9.92 13.73
N ARG A 61 8.81 9.74 13.55
CA ARG A 61 7.81 10.80 13.67
C ARG A 61 7.35 10.92 15.13
N VAL A 62 7.27 12.14 15.62
CA VAL A 62 6.64 12.40 16.91
C VAL A 62 5.13 12.18 16.78
N PRO A 63 4.52 11.29 17.60
CA PRO A 63 3.09 11.03 17.51
C PRO A 63 2.31 12.27 17.95
N GLN A 64 1.36 12.70 17.12
CA GLN A 64 0.43 13.78 17.47
C GLN A 64 -0.69 13.31 18.41
N THR A 65 -0.96 12.00 18.41
CA THR A 65 -1.98 11.35 19.25
C THR A 65 -1.38 10.19 20.06
N PRO A 66 -0.52 10.45 21.06
CA PRO A 66 0.19 9.40 21.80
C PRO A 66 -0.76 8.53 22.64
N VAL A 67 -1.85 9.12 23.10
CA VAL A 67 -2.88 8.39 23.86
C VAL A 67 -4.09 8.21 22.97
N SER A 68 -4.36 6.96 22.61
CA SER A 68 -5.51 6.59 21.81
C SER A 68 -6.05 5.25 22.23
N LEU A 69 -7.37 5.10 22.20
CA LEU A 69 -8.01 3.81 22.46
C LEU A 69 -7.67 2.83 21.31
N PRO A 70 -7.20 1.61 21.64
CA PRO A 70 -6.97 0.59 20.64
C PRO A 70 -8.28 0.24 19.93
N PHE A 71 -8.21 -0.10 18.64
CA PHE A 71 -9.33 -0.48 17.78
C PHE A 71 -10.38 0.61 17.48
N CYS A 72 -10.21 1.84 17.99
CA CYS A 72 -11.07 2.98 17.65
C CYS A 72 -10.28 4.00 16.83
N TYR A 73 -10.71 4.25 15.59
CA TYR A 73 -9.97 5.14 14.69
C TYR A 73 -10.24 6.62 14.97
N ASP A 74 -11.49 7.01 15.13
CA ASP A 74 -11.86 8.42 15.24
C ASP A 74 -12.73 8.68 16.47
N THR A 75 -13.86 8.00 16.57
CA THR A 75 -14.80 8.14 17.69
C THR A 75 -15.05 6.80 18.36
N ILE A 76 -15.40 6.84 19.62
CA ILE A 76 -15.81 5.65 20.37
C ILE A 76 -17.18 5.20 19.82
N PRO A 77 -17.33 3.91 19.40
CA PRO A 77 -18.59 3.40 18.88
C PRO A 77 -19.77 3.69 19.80
N GLY A 78 -20.83 4.27 19.24
CA GLY A 78 -22.01 4.65 20.00
C GLY A 78 -21.94 6.00 20.72
N THR A 79 -20.84 6.75 20.61
CA THR A 79 -20.67 8.07 21.21
C THR A 79 -20.12 9.07 20.19
N LYS A 80 -20.25 10.37 20.47
CA LYS A 80 -19.60 11.44 19.69
C LYS A 80 -18.23 11.86 20.27
N ILE A 81 -17.69 11.07 21.22
CA ILE A 81 -16.45 11.38 21.91
C ILE A 81 -15.28 10.89 21.04
N ARG A 82 -14.25 11.73 20.86
CA ARG A 82 -13.03 11.34 20.16
C ARG A 82 -12.30 10.25 20.94
N SER A 83 -11.80 9.24 20.24
CA SER A 83 -11.06 8.10 20.82
C SER A 83 -9.59 8.42 21.10
N TYR A 84 -9.15 9.65 20.89
CA TYR A 84 -7.75 10.06 21.04
C TYR A 84 -7.63 11.47 21.63
N ILE A 85 -6.48 11.71 22.24
CA ILE A 85 -6.06 13.04 22.71
C ILE A 85 -5.04 13.58 21.72
N SER A 86 -5.36 14.69 21.05
CA SER A 86 -4.42 15.40 20.19
C SER A 86 -3.63 16.41 21.01
N LEU A 87 -2.31 16.36 20.92
CA LEU A 87 -1.42 17.29 21.62
C LEU A 87 -1.26 18.62 20.88
N GLY A 88 -1.81 18.77 19.66
CA GLY A 88 -1.64 19.97 18.85
C GLY A 88 -0.18 20.26 18.43
N ILE A 89 0.71 19.27 18.56
CA ILE A 89 2.12 19.38 18.20
C ILE A 89 2.24 19.43 16.67
N PRO A 90 3.07 20.33 16.10
CA PRO A 90 3.36 20.30 14.67
C PRO A 90 4.04 19.00 14.27
N GLU A 91 3.92 18.66 13.00
CA GLU A 91 4.54 17.44 12.45
C GLU A 91 6.06 17.55 12.53
N MET A 92 6.68 16.72 13.36
CA MET A 92 8.13 16.69 13.59
C MET A 92 8.71 15.31 13.31
N TYR A 93 9.84 15.30 12.60
CA TYR A 93 10.59 14.08 12.29
C TYR A 93 12.02 14.19 12.81
N PHE A 94 12.51 13.10 13.39
CA PHE A 94 13.91 12.90 13.72
C PHE A 94 14.55 11.93 12.73
N PHE A 95 15.79 12.20 12.29
CA PHE A 95 16.56 11.33 11.37
C PHE A 95 15.82 11.02 10.07
N ARG A 96 15.18 12.03 9.46
CA ARG A 96 14.42 11.88 8.23
C ARG A 96 15.28 11.34 7.09
N LYS A 97 14.86 10.22 6.48
CA LYS A 97 15.43 9.66 5.26
C LYS A 97 14.38 9.63 4.16
N PHE A 98 14.80 9.78 2.93
CA PHE A 98 13.91 9.57 1.79
C PHE A 98 13.89 8.09 1.41
N PRO A 99 12.75 7.54 0.96
CA PRO A 99 12.69 6.19 0.42
C PRO A 99 13.52 6.10 -0.86
N ASN A 100 13.99 4.91 -1.19
CA ASN A 100 14.61 4.67 -2.49
C ASN A 100 13.54 4.50 -3.59
N ARG A 101 13.96 4.63 -4.86
CA ARG A 101 13.07 4.28 -5.97
C ARG A 101 12.69 2.81 -5.89
N ASN A 102 11.44 2.51 -6.18
CA ASN A 102 10.79 1.21 -6.09
C ASN A 102 10.54 0.67 -4.67
N ASP A 103 10.90 1.39 -3.60
CA ASP A 103 10.49 1.00 -2.25
C ASP A 103 8.96 1.03 -2.12
N ILE A 104 8.43 0.05 -1.41
CA ILE A 104 7.01 0.04 -1.02
C ILE A 104 6.90 0.82 0.28
N VAL A 105 6.16 1.92 0.23
CA VAL A 105 5.99 2.83 1.35
C VAL A 105 4.55 2.85 1.85
N VAL A 106 4.41 2.89 3.16
CA VAL A 106 3.13 3.12 3.83
C VAL A 106 3.10 4.57 4.29
N PHE A 107 2.06 5.30 3.91
CA PHE A 107 1.94 6.73 4.22
C PHE A 107 0.50 7.12 4.52
N ASN A 108 0.34 8.22 5.23
CA ASN A 108 -0.96 8.81 5.48
C ASN A 108 -1.35 9.72 4.32
N ILE A 109 -2.53 9.50 3.73
CA ILE A 109 -3.01 10.29 2.59
C ILE A 109 -3.19 11.75 3.03
N PRO A 110 -2.56 12.72 2.34
CA PRO A 110 -2.80 14.12 2.62
C PRO A 110 -4.29 14.43 2.35
N SER A 111 -5.04 14.79 3.37
CA SER A 111 -6.42 15.23 3.22
C SER A 111 -6.50 16.73 3.44
N LEU A 112 -7.47 17.38 2.78
CA LEU A 112 -7.79 18.80 2.96
C LEU A 112 -8.42 19.10 4.34
N GLU A 113 -8.81 18.09 5.07
CA GLU A 113 -9.36 18.21 6.42
C GLU A 113 -8.26 18.61 7.39
N LYS A 114 -8.19 19.90 7.71
CA LYS A 114 -7.17 20.50 8.57
C LYS A 114 -7.23 20.06 10.04
N ASN A 115 -8.38 19.52 10.47
CA ASN A 115 -8.65 19.21 11.89
C ASN A 115 -8.33 17.75 12.29
N ILE A 116 -7.87 16.93 11.35
CA ILE A 116 -7.51 15.54 11.64
C ILE A 116 -5.99 15.42 11.76
N PRO A 117 -5.47 14.97 12.92
CA PRO A 117 -4.05 14.70 13.08
C PRO A 117 -3.54 13.73 12.02
N VAL A 118 -2.28 13.88 11.59
CA VAL A 118 -1.71 13.05 10.51
C VAL A 118 -1.76 11.57 10.86
N ASP A 119 -1.58 11.21 12.14
CA ASP A 119 -1.65 9.85 12.65
C ASP A 119 -3.03 9.19 12.49
N ARG A 120 -4.08 9.99 12.23
CA ARG A 120 -5.48 9.55 12.09
C ARG A 120 -6.00 9.63 10.66
N LYS A 121 -5.18 10.12 9.73
CA LYS A 121 -5.52 10.15 8.32
C LYS A 121 -5.49 8.74 7.74
N LYS A 122 -6.26 8.53 6.67
CA LYS A 122 -6.30 7.26 5.95
C LYS A 122 -4.90 6.84 5.52
N ILE A 123 -4.61 5.56 5.68
CA ILE A 123 -3.34 4.95 5.30
C ILE A 123 -3.46 4.45 3.87
N ALA A 124 -2.39 4.65 3.10
CA ALA A 124 -2.23 4.07 1.78
C ALA A 124 -0.87 3.38 1.67
N VAL A 125 -0.81 2.41 0.78
CA VAL A 125 0.41 1.68 0.44
C VAL A 125 0.68 1.90 -1.04
N ALA A 126 1.88 2.39 -1.38
CA ALA A 126 2.25 2.61 -2.76
C ALA A 126 3.75 2.41 -2.98
N ARG A 127 4.14 2.28 -4.24
CA ARG A 127 5.54 2.22 -4.64
C ARG A 127 6.07 3.63 -4.90
N CYS A 128 7.22 3.96 -4.31
CA CYS A 128 7.89 5.23 -4.55
C CYS A 128 8.52 5.23 -5.96
N ILE A 129 7.98 6.04 -6.85
CA ILE A 129 8.47 6.12 -8.24
C ILE A 129 9.38 7.33 -8.42
N GLY A 130 8.97 8.49 -7.94
CA GLY A 130 9.67 9.76 -8.14
C GLY A 130 10.03 10.46 -6.84
N PHE A 131 11.02 11.33 -6.91
CA PHE A 131 11.45 12.19 -5.82
C PHE A 131 11.05 13.64 -6.05
N PRO A 132 11.07 14.48 -5.00
CA PRO A 132 10.89 15.91 -5.18
C PRO A 132 11.87 16.47 -6.22
N GLY A 133 11.34 17.19 -7.21
CA GLY A 133 12.12 17.75 -8.33
C GLY A 133 12.18 16.84 -9.57
N ASP A 134 11.72 15.59 -9.50
CA ASP A 134 11.63 14.73 -10.68
C ASP A 134 10.45 15.12 -11.58
N THR A 135 10.69 15.09 -12.88
CA THR A 135 9.64 15.14 -13.91
C THR A 135 9.21 13.72 -14.26
N VAL A 136 7.98 13.36 -13.92
CA VAL A 136 7.42 12.05 -14.22
C VAL A 136 6.49 12.15 -15.42
N SER A 137 6.73 11.35 -16.45
CA SER A 137 5.89 11.28 -17.66
C SER A 137 5.64 9.84 -18.08
N PHE A 138 4.50 9.63 -18.72
CA PHE A 138 4.16 8.38 -19.37
C PHE A 138 4.12 8.62 -20.89
N GLN A 139 4.91 7.87 -21.63
CA GLN A 139 4.90 7.91 -23.08
C GLN A 139 4.71 6.47 -23.59
N ASN A 140 3.66 6.24 -24.35
CA ASN A 140 3.29 4.91 -24.87
C ASN A 140 3.22 3.83 -23.76
N GLY A 141 2.62 4.16 -22.62
CA GLY A 141 2.55 3.25 -21.47
C GLY A 141 3.86 3.05 -20.72
N VAL A 142 4.93 3.69 -21.16
CA VAL A 142 6.27 3.58 -20.58
C VAL A 142 6.54 4.73 -19.62
N LEU A 143 6.90 4.38 -18.40
CA LEU A 143 7.29 5.36 -17.37
C LEU A 143 8.66 5.95 -17.70
N ARG A 144 8.73 7.28 -17.75
CA ARG A 144 9.96 8.05 -17.86
C ARG A 144 10.10 9.00 -16.68
N ILE A 145 11.31 9.09 -16.16
CA ILE A 145 11.67 10.02 -15.10
C ILE A 145 12.84 10.86 -15.61
N ASN A 146 12.67 12.18 -15.63
CA ASN A 146 13.64 13.13 -16.18
C ASN A 146 14.04 12.77 -17.62
N GLY A 147 13.06 12.32 -18.42
CA GLY A 147 13.28 11.89 -19.81
C GLY A 147 13.87 10.50 -19.99
N ASN A 148 14.40 9.88 -18.93
CA ASN A 148 15.01 8.56 -18.98
C ASN A 148 13.98 7.45 -18.76
N PHE A 149 14.15 6.34 -19.48
CA PHE A 149 13.35 5.14 -19.29
C PHE A 149 13.59 4.53 -17.90
N VAL A 150 12.51 4.20 -17.20
CA VAL A 150 12.58 3.50 -15.91
C VAL A 150 11.90 2.15 -16.06
N SER A 151 12.67 1.09 -15.80
CA SER A 151 12.13 -0.27 -15.79
C SER A 151 11.07 -0.40 -14.70
N GLN A 152 9.86 -0.73 -15.10
CA GLN A 152 8.79 -1.02 -14.16
C GLN A 152 8.95 -2.44 -13.60
N PRO A 153 8.56 -2.68 -12.34
CA PRO A 153 8.54 -4.02 -11.78
C PRO A 153 7.68 -4.97 -12.63
N SER A 154 8.10 -6.24 -12.74
CA SER A 154 7.38 -7.27 -13.51
C SER A 154 5.93 -7.47 -13.09
N ARG A 155 5.60 -7.15 -11.84
CA ARG A 155 4.25 -7.22 -11.26
C ARG A 155 3.46 -5.91 -11.35
N ALA A 156 4.00 -4.86 -11.98
CA ALA A 156 3.24 -3.64 -12.23
C ALA A 156 2.06 -3.96 -13.15
N ILE A 157 0.87 -3.47 -12.79
CA ILE A 157 -0.35 -3.62 -13.59
C ILE A 157 -0.36 -2.50 -14.63
N ALA A 158 -0.64 -2.85 -15.88
CA ALA A 158 -0.91 -1.91 -16.95
C ALA A 158 -2.23 -2.29 -17.64
N ALA A 159 -2.82 -1.32 -18.32
CA ALA A 159 -4.04 -1.52 -19.08
C ALA A 159 -3.72 -1.85 -20.54
N TYR A 160 -4.42 -2.83 -21.08
CA TYR A 160 -4.24 -3.30 -22.45
C TYR A 160 -5.57 -3.34 -23.18
N PHE A 161 -5.62 -2.78 -24.38
CA PHE A 161 -6.77 -2.89 -25.27
C PHE A 161 -6.70 -4.14 -26.12
N CYS A 162 -7.86 -4.76 -26.30
CA CYS A 162 -8.10 -5.84 -27.23
C CYS A 162 -9.34 -5.53 -28.06
N ALA A 163 -9.28 -5.78 -29.37
CA ALA A 163 -10.46 -5.72 -30.22
C ALA A 163 -11.44 -6.85 -29.88
N ASP A 164 -12.74 -6.55 -29.89
CA ASP A 164 -13.79 -7.53 -29.53
C ASP A 164 -13.75 -8.77 -30.43
N SER A 165 -13.26 -8.65 -31.68
CA SER A 165 -13.10 -9.77 -32.61
C SER A 165 -12.10 -10.84 -32.14
N VAL A 166 -11.15 -10.48 -31.28
CA VAL A 166 -10.08 -11.36 -30.81
C VAL A 166 -10.26 -11.75 -29.34
N LYS A 167 -11.27 -11.18 -28.69
CA LYS A 167 -11.55 -11.36 -27.27
C LYS A 167 -11.63 -12.84 -26.89
N SER A 168 -12.37 -13.65 -27.65
CA SER A 168 -12.55 -15.08 -27.33
C SER A 168 -11.23 -15.87 -27.34
N VAL A 169 -10.31 -15.50 -28.21
CA VAL A 169 -8.97 -16.11 -28.30
C VAL A 169 -8.16 -15.74 -27.06
N ILE A 170 -8.18 -14.47 -26.69
CA ILE A 170 -7.44 -13.96 -25.53
C ILE A 170 -8.00 -14.54 -24.23
N ASP A 171 -9.33 -14.60 -24.08
CA ASP A 171 -9.98 -15.20 -22.90
C ASP A 171 -9.63 -16.69 -22.77
N SER A 172 -9.57 -17.43 -23.88
CA SER A 172 -9.12 -18.84 -23.86
C SER A 172 -7.65 -19.00 -23.45
N LEU A 173 -6.78 -18.08 -23.84
CA LEU A 173 -5.39 -18.04 -23.39
C LEU A 173 -5.27 -17.71 -21.90
N PHE A 174 -6.08 -16.80 -21.38
CA PHE A 174 -6.12 -16.51 -19.95
C PHE A 174 -6.49 -17.75 -19.14
N LEU A 175 -7.51 -18.48 -19.56
CA LEU A 175 -7.89 -19.76 -18.93
C LEU A 175 -6.75 -20.77 -18.98
N LYS A 176 -6.10 -20.93 -20.13
CA LYS A 176 -4.99 -21.87 -20.31
C LYS A 176 -3.78 -21.52 -19.43
N LEU A 177 -3.52 -20.24 -19.21
CA LEU A 177 -2.40 -19.75 -18.42
C LEU A 177 -2.75 -19.59 -16.94
N ASN A 178 -4.00 -19.84 -16.55
CA ASN A 178 -4.54 -19.60 -15.21
C ASN A 178 -4.35 -18.14 -14.75
N ILE A 179 -4.66 -17.19 -15.66
CA ILE A 179 -4.63 -15.76 -15.40
C ILE A 179 -6.07 -15.28 -15.21
N THR A 180 -6.33 -14.52 -14.16
CA THR A 180 -7.64 -13.90 -13.89
C THR A 180 -7.54 -12.38 -14.03
N PRO A 181 -7.61 -11.81 -15.25
CA PRO A 181 -7.50 -10.38 -15.45
C PRO A 181 -8.77 -9.67 -14.95
N VAL A 182 -8.61 -8.47 -14.42
CA VAL A 182 -9.74 -7.56 -14.28
C VAL A 182 -10.03 -6.98 -15.67
N SER A 183 -11.27 -7.07 -16.14
CA SER A 183 -11.64 -6.56 -17.46
C SER A 183 -12.80 -5.58 -17.37
N THR A 184 -12.75 -4.56 -18.21
CA THR A 184 -13.83 -3.57 -18.39
C THR A 184 -14.04 -3.39 -19.88
N LYS A 185 -15.29 -3.17 -20.30
CA LYS A 185 -15.62 -2.91 -21.69
C LYS A 185 -15.75 -1.41 -21.93
N ILE A 186 -15.03 -0.90 -22.92
CA ILE A 186 -15.12 0.50 -23.36
C ILE A 186 -15.46 0.50 -24.84
N GLU A 187 -16.68 0.94 -25.21
CA GLU A 187 -17.20 0.94 -26.58
C GLU A 187 -17.09 -0.44 -27.25
N LYS A 188 -16.30 -0.54 -28.33
CA LYS A 188 -16.07 -1.76 -29.14
C LYS A 188 -14.74 -2.45 -28.78
N LYS A 189 -14.12 -2.09 -27.65
CA LYS A 189 -12.85 -2.65 -27.21
C LYS A 189 -12.99 -3.18 -25.80
N SER A 190 -12.35 -4.30 -25.53
CA SER A 190 -12.21 -4.84 -24.18
C SER A 190 -10.90 -4.36 -23.59
N LEU A 191 -10.97 -3.80 -22.37
CA LEU A 191 -9.83 -3.32 -21.61
C LEU A 191 -9.49 -4.37 -20.57
N TYR A 192 -8.25 -4.84 -20.57
CA TYR A 192 -7.73 -5.79 -19.59
C TYR A 192 -6.64 -5.15 -18.74
N PHE A 193 -6.71 -5.37 -17.44
CA PHE A 193 -5.66 -4.99 -16.51
C PHE A 193 -4.81 -6.21 -16.19
N LEU A 194 -3.57 -6.21 -16.70
CA LEU A 194 -2.63 -7.33 -16.60
C LEU A 194 -1.33 -6.89 -15.96
N SER A 195 -0.68 -7.83 -15.25
CA SER A 195 0.71 -7.62 -14.90
C SER A 195 1.58 -7.66 -16.17
N ARG A 196 2.70 -6.95 -16.15
CA ARG A 196 3.66 -7.03 -17.27
C ARG A 196 4.16 -8.47 -17.49
N TYR A 197 4.31 -9.22 -16.43
CA TYR A 197 4.68 -10.63 -16.50
C TYR A 197 3.63 -11.44 -17.27
N ASP A 198 2.34 -11.30 -16.92
CA ASP A 198 1.26 -12.02 -17.60
C ASP A 198 1.07 -11.55 -19.04
N TYR A 199 1.21 -10.26 -19.29
CA TYR A 199 1.21 -9.72 -20.66
C TYR A 199 2.25 -10.41 -21.54
N PHE A 200 3.51 -10.54 -21.09
CA PHE A 200 4.55 -11.21 -21.87
C PHE A 200 4.26 -12.71 -22.07
N ARG A 201 3.69 -13.39 -21.08
CA ARG A 201 3.26 -14.79 -21.22
C ARG A 201 2.19 -14.95 -22.31
N VAL A 202 1.19 -14.08 -22.32
CA VAL A 202 0.13 -14.07 -23.33
C VAL A 202 0.68 -13.68 -24.69
N LYS A 203 1.48 -12.62 -24.76
CA LYS A 203 2.08 -12.12 -26.01
C LYS A 203 2.92 -13.17 -26.73
N ASN A 204 3.69 -13.96 -25.99
CA ASN A 204 4.51 -15.03 -26.57
C ASN A 204 3.70 -16.18 -27.19
N LEU A 205 2.42 -16.31 -26.83
CA LEU A 205 1.50 -17.33 -27.37
C LEU A 205 0.57 -16.78 -28.45
N LEU A 206 0.51 -15.45 -28.61
CA LEU A 206 -0.29 -14.80 -29.66
C LEU A 206 0.43 -14.89 -31.01
N ALA A 207 -0.32 -15.24 -32.05
CA ALA A 207 0.19 -15.30 -33.42
C ALA A 207 0.63 -13.92 -33.95
N SER A 208 0.04 -12.84 -33.44
CA SER A 208 0.39 -11.45 -33.77
C SER A 208 0.49 -10.62 -32.52
N PRO A 209 1.63 -9.96 -32.27
CA PRO A 209 1.87 -9.20 -31.04
C PRO A 209 0.98 -7.94 -30.90
N ASP A 210 0.34 -7.50 -32.01
CA ASP A 210 -0.48 -6.29 -32.05
C ASP A 210 -1.94 -6.50 -31.57
N LEU A 211 -2.32 -7.75 -31.28
CA LEU A 211 -3.69 -8.09 -30.86
C LEU A 211 -4.01 -7.59 -29.44
N LEU A 212 -2.98 -7.36 -28.64
CA LEU A 212 -3.10 -6.81 -27.29
C LEU A 212 -2.19 -5.59 -27.17
N GLN A 213 -2.77 -4.40 -27.22
CA GLN A 213 -2.02 -3.13 -27.23
C GLN A 213 -2.08 -2.46 -25.86
N GLU A 214 -0.95 -2.02 -25.37
CA GLU A 214 -0.87 -1.23 -24.14
C GLU A 214 -1.59 0.11 -24.36
N VAL A 215 -2.40 0.50 -23.35
CA VAL A 215 -3.17 1.75 -23.39
C VAL A 215 -2.23 2.93 -23.29
N ASN A 216 -2.24 3.76 -24.32
CA ASN A 216 -1.55 5.03 -24.29
C ASN A 216 -2.44 6.05 -23.59
N LEU A 217 -2.12 6.40 -22.35
CA LEU A 217 -2.82 7.40 -21.55
C LEU A 217 -2.35 8.83 -21.91
N ASP A 218 -2.20 9.13 -23.20
CA ASP A 218 -2.04 10.51 -23.61
C ASP A 218 -3.33 11.28 -23.35
N ARG A 219 -3.22 12.45 -22.72
CA ARG A 219 -4.31 13.32 -22.26
C ARG A 219 -5.35 13.72 -23.32
N ASN A 220 -5.17 13.34 -24.55
CA ASN A 220 -6.03 13.72 -25.67
C ASN A 220 -7.16 12.72 -25.99
N ASN A 221 -7.32 11.67 -25.17
CA ASN A 221 -8.32 10.62 -25.41
C ASN A 221 -9.37 10.51 -24.30
N PHE A 222 -9.57 11.59 -23.51
CA PHE A 222 -10.70 11.73 -22.58
C PHE A 222 -11.44 13.03 -22.85
#